data_43b85f540612348067df3ed2e618543a
#
_entry.id   43b85f540612348067df3ed2e618543a
#
_cell.length_a   1.000
_cell.length_b   1.000
_cell.length_c   1.000
_cell.angle_alpha   90.00
_cell.angle_beta   90.00
_cell.angle_gamma   90.00
#
_symmetry.space_group_name_H-M   'P 1'
#
loop_
_entity.id
_entity.type
_entity.pdbx_description
1 polymer ?
#
loop_
_entity_poly.entity_id
_entity_poly.type
_entity_poly.pdbx_seq_one_letter_code
_entity_poly.pdbx_strand_id
1 'polypeptide(L)'
;AAAELLERNCDMRVLIMAPTRPLVLQHRASFEKLLEVEEDELVQMTGEVPPDLRQELWSQGRIFFTTPQVVENDIAKGRLTLRDFCLVVFDEAHRAVKDYAYTAIAKHYMEKGIYPLLLGLTASPGGNSERVLEVCEALSIEKIIYRTHEDEDVSPYVHNIETEWREVDLPQQYEGILHLLRRMVEIRVDKLRAFLPTDGVGGPTQYIGKRLLLTLGDRLHEKLDKTPGPQRGPIFGYMMIQSSALSLLHAMELLERQGIRSLMRFLNRLEDEKDDKKAYKNIINDALYPQMYKLVVDNIEVEHPKVEQLKLEIIK
;
A
#
# COMPACT_ATOMS: atom_id res chain seq x y z
N ALA A 1 -16.88 -24.63 3.74
CA ALA A 1 -15.91 -25.16 2.73
C ALA A 1 -14.67 -25.73 3.40
N ALA A 2 -13.83 -24.94 4.13
CA ALA A 2 -12.59 -25.45 4.74
C ALA A 2 -12.85 -26.63 5.69
N ALA A 3 -13.79 -26.53 6.65
CA ALA A 3 -14.18 -27.62 7.56
C ALA A 3 -14.61 -28.86 6.79
N GLU A 4 -15.53 -28.73 5.84
CA GLU A 4 -16.03 -29.82 5.04
C GLU A 4 -14.93 -30.54 4.23
N LEU A 5 -13.96 -29.77 3.69
CA LEU A 5 -12.83 -30.34 2.96
C LEU A 5 -11.88 -31.09 3.89
N LEU A 6 -11.65 -30.59 5.10
CA LEU A 6 -10.82 -31.25 6.12
C LEU A 6 -11.47 -32.51 6.68
N GLU A 7 -12.81 -32.54 6.84
CA GLU A 7 -13.55 -33.75 7.23
C GLU A 7 -13.46 -34.84 6.15
N ARG A 8 -13.57 -34.47 4.88
CA ARG A 8 -13.48 -35.39 3.75
C ARG A 8 -12.05 -35.88 3.47
N ASN A 9 -11.04 -35.09 3.85
CA ASN A 9 -9.64 -35.32 3.54
C ASN A 9 -8.80 -35.16 4.80
N CYS A 10 -8.86 -36.14 5.71
CA CYS A 10 -8.29 -36.07 7.06
C CYS A 10 -6.76 -35.76 7.09
N ASP A 11 -6.01 -36.16 6.06
CA ASP A 11 -4.56 -35.99 6.00
C ASP A 11 -4.12 -34.73 5.23
N MET A 12 -5.09 -33.95 4.74
CA MET A 12 -4.79 -32.74 3.97
C MET A 12 -4.85 -31.46 4.80
N ARG A 13 -4.27 -30.38 4.28
CA ARG A 13 -4.09 -29.10 4.96
C ARG A 13 -4.79 -27.97 4.22
N VAL A 14 -5.03 -26.89 4.94
CA VAL A 14 -5.60 -25.64 4.38
C VAL A 14 -4.63 -24.49 4.60
N LEU A 15 -4.45 -23.66 3.57
CA LEU A 15 -3.63 -22.46 3.64
C LEU A 15 -4.52 -21.23 3.39
N ILE A 16 -4.47 -20.28 4.30
CA ILE A 16 -5.17 -19.00 4.20
C ILE A 16 -4.14 -17.88 4.24
N MET A 17 -4.10 -17.11 3.17
CA MET A 17 -3.16 -15.99 3.06
C MET A 17 -3.90 -14.67 3.06
N ALA A 18 -3.36 -13.71 3.80
CA ALA A 18 -3.81 -12.32 3.79
C ALA A 18 -2.62 -11.37 3.63
N PRO A 19 -2.80 -10.21 2.96
CA PRO A 19 -1.68 -9.33 2.60
C PRO A 19 -1.03 -8.63 3.78
N THR A 20 -1.70 -8.58 4.93
CA THR A 20 -1.20 -7.90 6.13
C THR A 20 -1.34 -8.76 7.36
N ARG A 21 -0.43 -8.57 8.34
CA ARG A 21 -0.46 -9.28 9.63
C ARG A 21 -1.79 -9.12 10.38
N PRO A 22 -2.40 -7.93 10.51
CA PRO A 22 -3.70 -7.80 11.18
C PRO A 22 -4.80 -8.67 10.55
N LEU A 23 -4.85 -8.79 9.23
CA LEU A 23 -5.81 -9.65 8.54
C LEU A 23 -5.54 -11.14 8.80
N VAL A 24 -4.26 -11.55 8.81
CA VAL A 24 -3.87 -12.92 9.19
C VAL A 24 -4.37 -13.27 10.60
N LEU A 25 -4.17 -12.37 11.56
CA LEU A 25 -4.65 -12.52 12.94
C LEU A 25 -6.19 -12.60 13.02
N GLN A 26 -6.87 -11.76 12.25
CA GLN A 26 -8.34 -11.72 12.19
C GLN A 26 -8.90 -13.03 11.64
N HIS A 27 -8.32 -13.57 10.56
CA HIS A 27 -8.73 -14.86 10.01
C HIS A 27 -8.53 -15.99 11.03
N ARG A 28 -7.36 -16.09 11.68
CA ARG A 28 -7.11 -17.09 12.70
C ARG A 28 -8.15 -17.01 13.81
N ALA A 29 -8.38 -15.82 14.38
CA ALA A 29 -9.35 -15.63 15.45
C ALA A 29 -10.80 -15.95 15.04
N SER A 30 -11.16 -15.74 13.76
CA SER A 30 -12.47 -16.12 13.24
C SER A 30 -12.62 -17.63 13.13
N PHE A 31 -11.60 -18.32 12.65
CA PHE A 31 -11.61 -19.79 12.54
C PHE A 31 -11.64 -20.46 13.92
N GLU A 32 -10.88 -19.97 14.88
CA GLU A 32 -10.87 -20.43 16.27
C GLU A 32 -12.26 -20.37 16.93
N LYS A 33 -13.06 -19.37 16.56
CA LYS A 33 -14.44 -19.22 17.07
C LYS A 33 -15.47 -20.08 16.35
N LEU A 34 -15.22 -20.43 15.09
CA LEU A 34 -16.21 -21.05 14.22
C LEU A 34 -15.98 -22.55 14.01
N LEU A 35 -14.78 -23.04 14.27
CA LEU A 35 -14.40 -24.44 14.07
C LEU A 35 -14.11 -25.11 15.41
N GLU A 36 -14.59 -26.34 15.55
CA GLU A 36 -14.22 -27.24 16.64
C GLU A 36 -12.92 -27.99 16.27
N VAL A 37 -11.78 -27.28 16.36
CA VAL A 37 -10.44 -27.80 16.10
C VAL A 37 -9.52 -27.49 17.28
N GLU A 38 -8.51 -28.32 17.48
CA GLU A 38 -7.52 -28.08 18.54
C GLU A 38 -6.67 -26.84 18.22
N GLU A 39 -6.25 -26.11 19.24
CA GLU A 39 -5.52 -24.84 19.07
C GLU A 39 -4.20 -25.01 18.32
N ASP A 40 -3.50 -26.13 18.50
CA ASP A 40 -2.24 -26.50 17.87
C ASP A 40 -2.40 -26.84 16.37
N GLU A 41 -3.61 -27.17 15.91
CA GLU A 41 -3.90 -27.33 14.48
C GLU A 41 -3.97 -25.98 13.73
N LEU A 42 -4.21 -24.87 14.45
CA LEU A 42 -4.34 -23.50 13.89
C LEU A 42 -3.00 -22.74 13.94
N VAL A 43 -2.19 -22.89 12.94
CA VAL A 43 -0.85 -22.32 12.89
C VAL A 43 -0.85 -20.94 12.22
N GLN A 44 -0.36 -19.94 12.94
CA GLN A 44 -0.15 -18.59 12.42
C GLN A 44 1.34 -18.33 12.18
N MET A 45 1.67 -17.85 10.97
CA MET A 45 3.04 -17.48 10.62
C MET A 45 3.11 -16.13 9.92
N THR A 46 4.00 -15.28 10.40
CA THR A 46 4.32 -14.00 9.78
C THR A 46 5.84 -13.88 9.65
N GLY A 47 6.31 -12.79 9.03
CA GLY A 47 7.76 -12.55 8.87
C GLY A 47 8.56 -12.47 10.19
N GLU A 48 7.88 -12.39 11.34
CA GLU A 48 8.52 -12.39 12.67
C GLU A 48 8.93 -13.80 13.14
N VAL A 49 8.32 -14.86 12.59
CA VAL A 49 8.66 -16.24 12.93
C VAL A 49 9.96 -16.62 12.21
N PRO A 50 11.00 -17.05 12.94
CA PRO A 50 12.27 -17.48 12.35
C PRO A 50 12.10 -18.62 11.33
N PRO A 51 12.90 -18.63 10.24
CA PRO A 51 12.77 -19.61 9.17
C PRO A 51 12.86 -21.06 9.63
N ASP A 52 13.74 -21.36 10.59
CA ASP A 52 13.96 -22.74 11.09
C ASP A 52 12.72 -23.23 11.86
N LEU A 53 12.12 -22.37 12.69
CA LEU A 53 10.88 -22.68 13.39
C LEU A 53 9.70 -22.85 12.41
N ARG A 54 9.66 -22.09 11.31
CA ARG A 54 8.62 -22.24 10.30
C ARG A 54 8.64 -23.61 9.64
N GLN A 55 9.82 -24.17 9.39
CA GLN A 55 9.94 -25.50 8.80
C GLN A 55 9.30 -26.57 9.69
N GLU A 56 9.47 -26.46 11.00
CA GLU A 56 8.83 -27.35 11.98
C GLU A 56 7.30 -27.13 11.99
N LEU A 57 6.85 -25.90 12.09
CA LEU A 57 5.43 -25.55 12.11
C LEU A 57 4.70 -26.04 10.84
N TRP A 58 5.32 -25.95 9.64
CA TRP A 58 4.75 -26.48 8.42
C TRP A 58 4.47 -27.99 8.48
N SER A 59 5.16 -28.74 9.36
CA SER A 59 4.95 -30.18 9.51
C SER A 59 3.91 -30.55 10.55
N GLN A 60 3.58 -29.67 11.49
CA GLN A 60 2.73 -29.94 12.65
C GLN A 60 1.31 -29.45 12.48
N GLY A 61 1.12 -28.29 11.84
CA GLY A 61 -0.20 -27.69 11.71
C GLY A 61 -1.08 -28.29 10.60
N ARG A 62 -2.36 -27.97 10.66
CA ARG A 62 -3.36 -28.41 9.71
C ARG A 62 -4.04 -27.26 8.95
N ILE A 63 -4.25 -26.13 9.63
CA ILE A 63 -4.78 -24.89 9.03
C ILE A 63 -3.77 -23.77 9.26
N PHE A 64 -3.29 -23.18 8.19
CA PHE A 64 -2.23 -22.18 8.22
C PHE A 64 -2.75 -20.80 7.86
N PHE A 65 -2.39 -19.81 8.68
CA PHE A 65 -2.70 -18.39 8.45
C PHE A 65 -1.39 -17.63 8.30
N THR A 66 -1.15 -17.01 7.14
CA THR A 66 0.16 -16.42 6.86
C THR A 66 0.10 -15.26 5.87
N THR A 67 1.20 -14.52 5.78
CA THR A 67 1.40 -13.53 4.72
C THR A 67 2.00 -14.18 3.47
N PRO A 68 1.65 -13.72 2.26
CA PRO A 68 2.11 -14.33 1.00
C PRO A 68 3.64 -14.38 0.87
N GLN A 69 4.36 -13.37 1.39
CA GLN A 69 5.82 -13.32 1.33
C GLN A 69 6.49 -14.46 2.12
N VAL A 70 5.87 -14.89 3.22
CA VAL A 70 6.36 -16.04 4.00
C VAL A 70 6.27 -17.32 3.18
N VAL A 71 5.10 -17.54 2.55
CA VAL A 71 4.85 -18.72 1.71
C VAL A 71 5.80 -18.75 0.52
N GLU A 72 5.88 -17.66 -0.23
CA GLU A 72 6.76 -17.52 -1.39
C GLU A 72 8.24 -17.82 -1.02
N ASN A 73 8.72 -17.21 0.05
CA ASN A 73 10.09 -17.44 0.53
C ASN A 73 10.34 -18.88 0.97
N ASP A 74 9.36 -19.52 1.62
CA ASP A 74 9.53 -20.89 2.10
C ASP A 74 9.43 -21.93 0.97
N ILE A 75 8.61 -21.66 -0.07
CA ILE A 75 8.61 -22.43 -1.31
C ILE A 75 9.95 -22.28 -2.03
N ALA A 76 10.43 -21.05 -2.22
CA ALA A 76 11.69 -20.79 -2.91
C ALA A 76 12.91 -21.41 -2.21
N LYS A 77 12.87 -21.56 -0.89
CA LYS A 77 13.92 -22.21 -0.07
C LYS A 77 13.71 -23.72 0.12
N GLY A 78 12.66 -24.31 -0.46
CA GLY A 78 12.35 -25.74 -0.35
C GLY A 78 11.87 -26.18 1.05
N ARG A 79 11.45 -25.23 1.91
CA ARG A 79 10.89 -25.51 3.24
C ARG A 79 9.42 -25.89 3.22
N LEU A 80 8.71 -25.47 2.18
CA LEU A 80 7.30 -25.72 1.98
C LEU A 80 7.04 -26.30 0.59
N THR A 81 6.24 -27.35 0.54
CA THR A 81 5.55 -27.79 -0.68
C THR A 81 4.05 -27.71 -0.45
N LEU A 82 3.30 -27.27 -1.44
CA LEU A 82 1.83 -27.17 -1.35
C LEU A 82 1.13 -28.47 -1.83
N ARG A 83 1.87 -29.57 -1.92
CA ARG A 83 1.37 -30.85 -2.46
C ARG A 83 0.16 -31.39 -1.67
N ASP A 84 0.24 -31.33 -0.34
CA ASP A 84 -0.71 -31.93 0.58
C ASP A 84 -1.77 -30.92 1.08
N PHE A 85 -1.95 -29.83 0.36
CA PHE A 85 -2.98 -28.83 0.65
C PHE A 85 -4.22 -29.09 -0.21
N CYS A 86 -5.39 -29.20 0.42
CA CYS A 86 -6.68 -29.39 -0.28
C CYS A 86 -7.37 -28.05 -0.60
N LEU A 87 -6.91 -26.96 0.01
CA LEU A 87 -7.45 -25.62 -0.24
C LEU A 87 -6.38 -24.56 0.01
N VAL A 88 -6.22 -23.65 -0.93
CA VAL A 88 -5.42 -22.44 -0.78
C VAL A 88 -6.30 -21.21 -0.99
N VAL A 89 -6.40 -20.36 0.04
CA VAL A 89 -7.22 -19.15 0.02
C VAL A 89 -6.34 -17.92 -0.13
N PHE A 90 -6.71 -17.07 -1.06
CA PHE A 90 -6.08 -15.78 -1.33
C PHE A 90 -7.05 -14.66 -0.93
N ASP A 91 -6.87 -14.09 0.23
CA ASP A 91 -7.63 -12.91 0.65
C ASP A 91 -7.09 -11.66 -0.04
N GLU A 92 -7.97 -10.69 -0.35
CA GLU A 92 -7.65 -9.55 -1.19
C GLU A 92 -7.03 -9.98 -2.55
N ALA A 93 -7.66 -10.95 -3.18
CA ALA A 93 -7.20 -11.61 -4.42
C ALA A 93 -6.92 -10.63 -5.58
N HIS A 94 -7.53 -9.43 -5.58
CA HIS A 94 -7.25 -8.37 -6.55
C HIS A 94 -5.78 -7.93 -6.59
N ARG A 95 -4.98 -8.32 -5.61
CA ARG A 95 -3.53 -8.08 -5.56
C ARG A 95 -2.71 -9.06 -6.39
N ALA A 96 -3.32 -10.13 -6.89
CA ALA A 96 -2.64 -11.14 -7.70
C ALA A 96 -2.35 -10.64 -9.14
N VAL A 97 -1.41 -9.73 -9.25
CA VAL A 97 -1.04 -9.09 -10.52
C VAL A 97 0.46 -8.89 -10.58
N LYS A 98 1.02 -8.96 -11.77
CA LYS A 98 2.47 -8.81 -12.01
C LYS A 98 3.28 -9.76 -11.10
N ASP A 99 4.31 -9.23 -10.44
CA ASP A 99 5.23 -9.97 -9.59
C ASP A 99 4.76 -10.08 -8.12
N TYR A 100 3.48 -9.94 -7.83
CA TYR A 100 3.01 -10.12 -6.46
C TYR A 100 3.05 -11.61 -6.07
N ALA A 101 3.48 -11.92 -4.86
CA ALA A 101 3.71 -13.29 -4.36
C ALA A 101 2.57 -14.28 -4.63
N TYR A 102 1.32 -13.82 -4.67
CA TYR A 102 0.16 -14.67 -4.98
C TYR A 102 0.26 -15.38 -6.32
N THR A 103 0.79 -14.72 -7.35
CA THR A 103 0.92 -15.28 -8.70
C THR A 103 1.88 -16.47 -8.70
N ALA A 104 3.04 -16.32 -8.06
CA ALA A 104 4.04 -17.39 -7.96
C ALA A 104 3.53 -18.57 -7.12
N ILE A 105 2.83 -18.29 -6.01
CA ILE A 105 2.25 -19.31 -5.12
C ILE A 105 1.14 -20.10 -5.84
N ALA A 106 0.22 -19.41 -6.52
CA ALA A 106 -0.86 -20.05 -7.26
C ALA A 106 -0.30 -21.00 -8.33
N LYS A 107 0.66 -20.52 -9.12
CA LYS A 107 1.34 -21.34 -10.14
C LYS A 107 1.97 -22.58 -9.51
N HIS A 108 2.74 -22.42 -8.44
CA HIS A 108 3.37 -23.55 -7.74
C HIS A 108 2.33 -24.56 -7.22
N TYR A 109 1.23 -24.08 -6.66
CA TYR A 109 0.17 -24.92 -6.12
C TYR A 109 -0.55 -25.70 -7.23
N MET A 110 -0.90 -25.06 -8.35
CA MET A 110 -1.52 -25.72 -9.50
C MET A 110 -0.60 -26.79 -10.12
N GLU A 111 0.72 -26.60 -10.09
CA GLU A 111 1.70 -27.56 -10.63
C GLU A 111 1.98 -28.73 -9.67
N LYS A 112 1.94 -28.52 -8.36
CA LYS A 112 2.42 -29.50 -7.36
C LYS A 112 1.33 -30.11 -6.49
N GLY A 113 0.16 -29.45 -6.36
CA GLY A 113 -0.95 -29.95 -5.55
C GLY A 113 -1.51 -31.27 -6.11
N ILE A 114 -1.92 -32.18 -5.22
CA ILE A 114 -2.54 -33.46 -5.63
C ILE A 114 -3.95 -33.20 -6.18
N TYR A 115 -4.71 -32.37 -5.47
CA TYR A 115 -6.06 -31.93 -5.87
C TYR A 115 -6.18 -30.43 -5.61
N PRO A 116 -5.55 -29.59 -6.45
CA PRO A 116 -5.49 -28.18 -6.20
C PRO A 116 -6.89 -27.54 -6.27
N LEU A 117 -7.32 -26.92 -5.18
CA LEU A 117 -8.50 -26.09 -5.09
C LEU A 117 -8.11 -24.72 -4.57
N LEU A 118 -8.37 -23.70 -5.37
CA LEU A 118 -8.00 -22.33 -5.09
C LEU A 118 -9.24 -21.46 -4.89
N LEU A 119 -9.24 -20.63 -3.85
CA LEU A 119 -10.29 -19.68 -3.56
C LEU A 119 -9.71 -18.26 -3.46
N GLY A 120 -10.10 -17.39 -4.37
CA GLY A 120 -9.82 -15.96 -4.30
C GLY A 120 -10.98 -15.19 -3.68
N LEU A 121 -10.73 -14.40 -2.66
CA LEU A 121 -11.70 -13.53 -1.98
C LEU A 121 -11.30 -12.06 -2.17
N THR A 122 -12.24 -11.21 -2.54
CA THR A 122 -12.02 -9.77 -2.58
C THR A 122 -13.33 -8.99 -2.53
N ALA A 123 -13.34 -7.90 -1.76
CA ALA A 123 -14.44 -6.94 -1.78
C ALA A 123 -14.33 -5.93 -2.93
N SER A 124 -13.17 -5.79 -3.54
CA SER A 124 -12.85 -4.78 -4.57
C SER A 124 -12.13 -5.42 -5.75
N PRO A 125 -12.81 -6.20 -6.62
CA PRO A 125 -12.15 -6.92 -7.70
C PRO A 125 -11.51 -6.01 -8.76
N GLY A 126 -11.84 -4.71 -8.76
CA GLY A 126 -11.38 -3.69 -9.71
C GLY A 126 -12.53 -3.11 -10.53
N GLY A 127 -12.37 -1.87 -10.97
CA GLY A 127 -13.38 -1.16 -11.77
C GLY A 127 -13.36 -1.48 -13.28
N ASN A 128 -12.47 -2.38 -13.72
CA ASN A 128 -12.28 -2.73 -15.13
C ASN A 128 -12.28 -4.27 -15.27
N SER A 129 -13.06 -4.77 -16.23
CA SER A 129 -13.15 -6.21 -16.54
C SER A 129 -11.80 -6.82 -16.93
N GLU A 130 -10.93 -6.08 -17.63
CA GLU A 130 -9.59 -6.55 -17.99
C GLU A 130 -8.76 -6.89 -16.74
N ARG A 131 -8.88 -6.07 -15.68
CA ARG A 131 -8.18 -6.29 -14.42
C ARG A 131 -8.68 -7.54 -13.70
N VAL A 132 -9.98 -7.78 -13.74
CA VAL A 132 -10.57 -8.99 -13.16
C VAL A 132 -10.08 -10.23 -13.90
N LEU A 133 -10.04 -10.20 -15.23
CA LEU A 133 -9.51 -11.29 -16.05
C LEU A 133 -8.01 -11.55 -15.76
N GLU A 134 -7.18 -10.50 -15.65
CA GLU A 134 -5.77 -10.62 -15.28
C GLU A 134 -5.60 -11.38 -13.95
N VAL A 135 -6.42 -11.05 -12.93
CA VAL A 135 -6.40 -11.74 -11.63
C VAL A 135 -6.87 -13.20 -11.76
N CYS A 136 -7.93 -13.45 -12.53
CA CYS A 136 -8.43 -14.80 -12.76
C CYS A 136 -7.39 -15.70 -13.46
N GLU A 137 -6.71 -15.17 -14.46
CA GLU A 137 -5.63 -15.88 -15.15
C GLU A 137 -4.44 -16.14 -14.20
N ALA A 138 -4.01 -15.12 -13.43
CA ALA A 138 -2.89 -15.23 -12.49
C ALA A 138 -3.13 -16.28 -11.40
N LEU A 139 -4.38 -16.43 -10.96
CA LEU A 139 -4.79 -17.38 -9.92
C LEU A 139 -5.43 -18.67 -10.47
N SER A 140 -5.52 -18.85 -11.79
CA SER A 140 -6.21 -20.00 -12.41
C SER A 140 -7.67 -20.15 -11.92
N ILE A 141 -8.39 -19.04 -11.78
CA ILE A 141 -9.80 -19.02 -11.36
C ILE A 141 -10.70 -19.45 -12.53
N GLU A 142 -11.48 -20.50 -12.35
CA GLU A 142 -12.41 -21.03 -13.35
C GLU A 142 -13.83 -20.47 -13.19
N LYS A 143 -14.23 -20.13 -11.96
CA LYS A 143 -15.58 -19.66 -11.65
C LYS A 143 -15.55 -18.41 -10.80
N ILE A 144 -16.26 -17.37 -11.26
CA ILE A 144 -16.48 -16.14 -10.51
C ILE A 144 -17.87 -16.17 -9.91
N ILE A 145 -17.97 -15.90 -8.60
CA ILE A 145 -19.22 -15.66 -7.89
C ILE A 145 -19.19 -14.20 -7.45
N TYR A 146 -20.17 -13.44 -7.90
CA TYR A 146 -20.31 -12.03 -7.60
C TYR A 146 -21.58 -11.81 -6.76
N ARG A 147 -21.49 -10.94 -5.77
CA ARG A 147 -22.59 -10.50 -4.92
C ARG A 147 -22.58 -8.98 -4.78
N THR A 148 -23.75 -8.39 -4.82
CA THR A 148 -24.00 -6.97 -4.58
C THR A 148 -24.80 -6.79 -3.28
N HIS A 149 -24.92 -5.57 -2.83
CA HIS A 149 -25.80 -5.24 -1.69
C HIS A 149 -27.29 -5.37 -2.03
N GLU A 150 -27.64 -5.53 -3.28
CA GLU A 150 -29.03 -5.72 -3.76
C GLU A 150 -29.44 -7.19 -3.78
N ASP A 151 -28.46 -8.13 -3.68
CA ASP A 151 -28.74 -9.56 -3.65
C ASP A 151 -29.50 -9.94 -2.37
N GLU A 152 -30.50 -10.83 -2.48
CA GLU A 152 -31.40 -11.22 -1.37
C GLU A 152 -30.64 -11.80 -0.15
N ASP A 153 -29.53 -12.48 -0.39
CA ASP A 153 -28.70 -13.10 0.64
C ASP A 153 -27.70 -12.10 1.29
N VAL A 154 -27.55 -10.89 0.75
CA VAL A 154 -26.66 -9.83 1.25
C VAL A 154 -27.43 -8.65 1.83
N SER A 155 -28.51 -8.24 1.18
CA SER A 155 -29.33 -7.08 1.52
C SER A 155 -29.73 -6.98 3.02
N PRO A 156 -30.09 -8.06 3.73
CA PRO A 156 -30.42 -7.99 5.15
C PRO A 156 -29.27 -7.57 6.07
N TYR A 157 -28.02 -7.69 5.59
CA TYR A 157 -26.80 -7.41 6.36
C TYR A 157 -26.17 -6.08 5.98
N VAL A 158 -26.70 -5.39 4.96
CA VAL A 158 -26.17 -4.10 4.50
C VAL A 158 -27.02 -2.97 5.08
N HIS A 159 -26.35 -2.06 5.77
CA HIS A 159 -26.98 -0.82 6.24
C HIS A 159 -26.77 0.28 5.20
N ASN A 160 -27.80 1.06 4.96
CA ASN A 160 -27.68 2.26 4.13
C ASN A 160 -26.70 3.23 4.78
N ILE A 161 -25.70 3.65 4.02
CA ILE A 161 -24.71 4.64 4.44
C ILE A 161 -25.14 5.98 3.83
N GLU A 162 -25.58 6.89 4.67
CA GLU A 162 -25.78 8.29 4.27
C GLU A 162 -24.46 9.04 4.42
N THR A 163 -24.00 9.67 3.33
CA THR A 163 -22.75 10.42 3.34
C THR A 163 -23.04 11.91 3.36
N GLU A 164 -22.67 12.57 4.45
CA GLU A 164 -22.65 14.03 4.55
C GLU A 164 -21.24 14.58 4.37
N TRP A 165 -21.08 15.53 3.47
CA TRP A 165 -19.82 16.24 3.30
C TRP A 165 -19.76 17.44 4.22
N ARG A 166 -18.70 17.53 5.02
CA ARG A 166 -18.40 18.68 5.88
C ARG A 166 -17.11 19.34 5.40
N GLU A 167 -17.23 20.54 4.88
CA GLU A 167 -16.08 21.37 4.51
C GLU A 167 -15.59 22.13 5.73
N VAL A 168 -14.28 22.22 5.87
CA VAL A 168 -13.62 22.97 6.94
C VAL A 168 -12.52 23.82 6.32
N ASP A 169 -12.48 25.09 6.69
CA ASP A 169 -11.44 26.02 6.27
C ASP A 169 -10.13 25.76 7.05
N LEU A 170 -9.01 25.89 6.35
CA LEU A 170 -7.72 25.80 7.00
C LEU A 170 -7.44 27.07 7.82
N PRO A 171 -6.82 26.94 9.00
CA PRO A 171 -6.41 28.08 9.81
C PRO A 171 -5.43 29.00 9.07
N GLN A 172 -5.49 30.30 9.32
CA GLN A 172 -4.58 31.28 8.71
C GLN A 172 -3.09 30.95 8.94
N GLN A 173 -2.77 30.31 10.06
CA GLN A 173 -1.41 29.84 10.39
C GLN A 173 -0.91 28.80 9.38
N TYR A 174 -1.81 27.96 8.85
CA TYR A 174 -1.46 26.96 7.83
C TYR A 174 -1.17 27.60 6.48
N GLU A 175 -1.90 28.66 6.13
CA GLU A 175 -1.74 29.38 4.85
C GLU A 175 -0.30 29.94 4.68
N GLY A 176 0.29 30.48 5.75
CA GLY A 176 1.66 30.99 5.73
C GLY A 176 2.69 29.87 5.43
N ILE A 177 2.50 28.71 6.03
CA ILE A 177 3.36 27.53 5.81
C ILE A 177 3.16 26.99 4.38
N LEU A 178 1.91 26.83 3.95
CA LEU A 178 1.57 26.38 2.59
C LEU A 178 2.15 27.31 1.52
N HIS A 179 2.08 28.62 1.73
CA HIS A 179 2.66 29.60 0.81
C HIS A 179 4.16 29.36 0.61
N LEU A 180 4.92 29.17 1.69
CA LEU A 180 6.36 28.89 1.58
C LEU A 180 6.63 27.52 0.92
N LEU A 181 5.90 26.50 1.28
CA LEU A 181 6.03 25.18 0.66
C LEU A 181 5.71 25.23 -0.84
N ARG A 182 4.62 25.91 -1.25
CA ARG A 182 4.29 26.14 -2.68
C ARG A 182 5.43 26.85 -3.41
N ARG A 183 5.97 27.90 -2.80
CA ARG A 183 7.10 28.65 -3.39
C ARG A 183 8.34 27.77 -3.57
N MET A 184 8.65 26.91 -2.60
CA MET A 184 9.74 25.95 -2.69
C MET A 184 9.51 24.93 -3.81
N VAL A 185 8.27 24.47 -4.04
CA VAL A 185 7.89 23.61 -5.16
C VAL A 185 8.07 24.34 -6.49
N GLU A 186 7.55 25.56 -6.61
CA GLU A 186 7.64 26.39 -7.82
C GLU A 186 9.09 26.56 -8.30
N ILE A 187 9.99 26.91 -7.37
CA ILE A 187 11.44 27.07 -7.69
C ILE A 187 12.02 25.78 -8.29
N ARG A 188 11.60 24.61 -7.83
CA ARG A 188 12.07 23.32 -8.34
C ARG A 188 11.46 22.98 -9.68
N VAL A 189 10.19 23.24 -9.83
CA VAL A 189 9.46 23.03 -11.08
C VAL A 189 10.01 23.91 -12.19
N ASP A 190 10.34 25.16 -11.91
CA ASP A 190 10.95 26.07 -12.87
C ASP A 190 12.28 25.52 -13.41
N LYS A 191 13.10 24.90 -12.57
CA LYS A 191 14.34 24.22 -12.99
C LYS A 191 14.09 22.99 -13.87
N LEU A 192 12.89 22.40 -13.79
CA LEU A 192 12.50 21.21 -14.54
C LEU A 192 11.70 21.53 -15.81
N ARG A 193 11.39 22.79 -16.10
CA ARG A 193 10.56 23.22 -17.25
C ARG A 193 11.01 22.66 -18.60
N ALA A 194 12.30 22.54 -18.81
CA ALA A 194 12.86 22.01 -20.08
C ALA A 194 12.50 20.53 -20.34
N PHE A 195 12.02 19.83 -19.34
CA PHE A 195 11.62 18.41 -19.40
C PHE A 195 10.11 18.20 -19.30
N LEU A 196 9.34 19.26 -19.06
CA LEU A 196 7.89 19.19 -19.02
C LEU A 196 7.31 19.06 -20.43
N PRO A 197 6.17 18.36 -20.61
CA PRO A 197 5.50 18.33 -21.91
C PRO A 197 5.10 19.74 -22.34
N THR A 198 5.34 20.05 -23.60
CA THR A 198 4.92 21.33 -24.20
C THR A 198 3.41 21.44 -24.37
N ASP A 199 2.73 20.30 -24.45
CA ASP A 199 1.29 20.22 -24.67
C ASP A 199 0.55 20.21 -23.32
N GLY A 200 0.16 21.39 -22.84
CA GLY A 200 -0.67 21.55 -21.65
C GLY A 200 -0.05 22.29 -20.46
N VAL A 201 1.18 22.79 -20.55
CA VAL A 201 1.83 23.56 -19.46
C VAL A 201 1.87 25.07 -19.83
N GLY A 202 0.79 25.58 -20.39
CA GLY A 202 0.56 27.01 -20.58
C GLY A 202 -0.14 27.70 -19.39
N GLY A 203 -0.41 26.96 -18.31
CA GLY A 203 -1.02 27.49 -17.09
C GLY A 203 0.01 27.87 -16.02
N PRO A 204 -0.39 28.71 -15.04
CA PRO A 204 0.47 29.06 -13.92
C PRO A 204 0.89 27.80 -13.18
N THR A 205 2.10 27.81 -12.62
CA THR A 205 2.75 26.76 -11.81
C THR A 205 1.88 26.21 -10.66
N GLN A 206 0.76 26.85 -10.37
CA GLN A 206 -0.22 26.49 -9.34
C GLN A 206 -0.86 25.09 -9.49
N TYR A 207 -0.75 24.48 -10.69
CA TYR A 207 -1.43 23.21 -11.00
C TYR A 207 -0.49 22.04 -11.26
N ILE A 208 0.79 22.11 -10.88
CA ILE A 208 1.69 20.98 -11.03
C ILE A 208 1.42 19.96 -9.95
N GLY A 209 0.57 19.01 -10.29
CA GLY A 209 0.21 17.90 -9.42
C GLY A 209 1.29 16.81 -9.37
N LYS A 210 1.22 15.97 -8.35
CA LYS A 210 2.08 14.80 -8.10
C LYS A 210 2.22 13.90 -9.33
N ARG A 211 1.12 13.68 -10.08
CA ARG A 211 1.11 12.84 -11.29
C ARG A 211 2.08 13.34 -12.36
N LEU A 212 2.13 14.65 -12.60
CA LEU A 212 3.02 15.23 -13.59
C LEU A 212 4.49 15.03 -13.18
N LEU A 213 4.83 15.23 -11.90
CA LEU A 213 6.18 15.01 -11.41
C LEU A 213 6.60 13.53 -11.45
N LEU A 214 5.68 12.59 -11.24
CA LEU A 214 5.94 11.15 -11.38
C LEU A 214 6.24 10.82 -12.85
N THR A 215 5.41 11.25 -13.79
CA THR A 215 5.65 11.06 -15.23
C THR A 215 6.98 11.67 -15.68
N LEU A 216 7.37 12.81 -15.10
CA LEU A 216 8.67 13.42 -15.34
C LEU A 216 9.82 12.54 -14.83
N GLY A 217 9.63 11.91 -13.66
CA GLY A 217 10.60 10.95 -13.13
C GLY A 217 10.85 9.80 -14.10
N ASP A 218 9.79 9.20 -14.64
CA ASP A 218 9.89 8.10 -15.61
C ASP A 218 10.68 8.55 -16.87
N ARG A 219 10.40 9.74 -17.39
CA ARG A 219 11.14 10.31 -18.52
C ARG A 219 12.61 10.57 -18.22
N LEU A 220 12.93 11.02 -17.01
CA LEU A 220 14.32 11.24 -16.59
C LEU A 220 15.07 9.90 -16.45
N HIS A 221 14.42 8.85 -15.96
CA HIS A 221 14.98 7.50 -15.92
C HIS A 221 15.26 6.97 -17.33
N GLU A 222 14.27 7.05 -18.21
CA GLU A 222 14.43 6.64 -19.62
C GLU A 222 15.58 7.40 -20.33
N LYS A 223 15.72 8.71 -20.06
CA LYS A 223 16.82 9.52 -20.57
C LYS A 223 18.17 9.10 -19.97
N LEU A 224 18.19 8.75 -18.67
CA LEU A 224 19.40 8.27 -18.00
C LEU A 224 19.92 6.98 -18.64
N ASP A 225 19.01 6.04 -18.94
CA ASP A 225 19.37 4.75 -19.54
C ASP A 225 19.97 4.92 -20.95
N LYS A 226 19.45 5.88 -21.71
CA LYS A 226 19.93 6.21 -23.08
C LYS A 226 21.20 7.06 -23.09
N THR A 227 21.68 7.59 -21.96
CA THR A 227 22.80 8.54 -21.88
C THR A 227 24.09 7.83 -21.46
N PRO A 228 25.22 8.06 -22.17
CA PRO A 228 26.55 7.53 -21.81
C PRO A 228 26.99 7.98 -20.40
N GLY A 229 27.74 7.15 -19.71
CA GLY A 229 28.17 7.35 -18.32
C GLY A 229 28.68 8.75 -17.98
N PRO A 230 29.67 9.32 -18.74
CA PRO A 230 30.22 10.65 -18.43
C PRO A 230 29.22 11.80 -18.48
N GLN A 231 28.10 11.64 -19.22
CA GLN A 231 27.08 12.68 -19.40
C GLN A 231 25.86 12.54 -18.47
N ARG A 232 25.84 11.55 -17.58
CA ARG A 232 24.72 11.27 -16.64
C ARG A 232 24.61 12.26 -15.49
N GLY A 233 25.69 12.95 -15.14
CA GLY A 233 25.72 13.87 -13.99
C GLY A 233 24.58 14.88 -13.93
N PRO A 234 24.30 15.65 -14.98
CA PRO A 234 23.20 16.61 -15.01
C PRO A 234 21.82 15.93 -14.80
N ILE A 235 21.60 14.72 -15.34
CA ILE A 235 20.32 14.01 -15.24
C ILE A 235 20.07 13.62 -13.78
N PHE A 236 21.08 13.14 -13.06
CA PHE A 236 20.97 12.89 -11.61
C PHE A 236 20.61 14.16 -10.84
N GLY A 237 21.14 15.33 -11.24
CA GLY A 237 20.74 16.61 -10.67
C GLY A 237 19.25 16.91 -10.86
N TYR A 238 18.71 16.68 -12.04
CA TYR A 238 17.27 16.85 -12.31
C TYR A 238 16.39 15.84 -11.56
N MET A 239 16.82 14.58 -11.46
CA MET A 239 16.12 13.56 -10.67
C MET A 239 16.09 13.94 -9.19
N MET A 240 17.17 14.46 -8.63
CA MET A 240 17.21 14.97 -7.25
C MET A 240 16.22 16.13 -7.06
N ILE A 241 16.16 17.09 -8.00
CA ILE A 241 15.23 18.22 -7.95
C ILE A 241 13.78 17.72 -8.03
N GLN A 242 13.49 16.78 -8.92
CA GLN A 242 12.16 16.15 -9.06
C GLN A 242 11.73 15.42 -7.77
N SER A 243 12.61 14.62 -7.17
CA SER A 243 12.35 13.94 -5.91
C SER A 243 12.14 14.93 -4.75
N SER A 244 12.89 16.06 -4.74
CA SER A 244 12.69 17.14 -3.76
C SER A 244 11.31 17.79 -3.91
N ALA A 245 10.86 18.05 -5.14
CA ALA A 245 9.54 18.62 -5.42
C ALA A 245 8.41 17.67 -4.98
N LEU A 246 8.54 16.37 -5.24
CA LEU A 246 7.58 15.35 -4.74
C LEU A 246 7.51 15.32 -3.22
N SER A 247 8.65 15.40 -2.53
CA SER A 247 8.70 15.43 -1.07
C SER A 247 8.04 16.68 -0.49
N LEU A 248 8.18 17.83 -1.15
CA LEU A 248 7.50 19.06 -0.73
C LEU A 248 5.98 19.02 -0.99
N LEU A 249 5.52 18.44 -2.10
CA LEU A 249 4.09 18.19 -2.32
C LEU A 249 3.52 17.25 -1.24
N HIS A 250 4.28 16.24 -0.85
CA HIS A 250 3.88 15.38 0.27
C HIS A 250 3.80 16.15 1.60
N ALA A 251 4.74 17.06 1.86
CA ALA A 251 4.70 17.93 3.04
C ALA A 251 3.43 18.80 3.06
N MET A 252 3.03 19.35 1.90
CA MET A 252 1.77 20.09 1.78
C MET A 252 0.55 19.20 2.05
N GLU A 253 0.49 18.01 1.46
CA GLU A 253 -0.58 17.03 1.71
C GLU A 253 -0.69 16.67 3.19
N LEU A 254 0.44 16.50 3.89
CA LEU A 254 0.45 16.23 5.34
C LEU A 254 -0.15 17.39 6.13
N LEU A 255 0.22 18.62 5.81
CA LEU A 255 -0.34 19.80 6.48
C LEU A 255 -1.83 19.94 6.23
N GLU A 256 -2.27 19.85 4.97
CA GLU A 256 -3.65 20.04 4.55
C GLU A 256 -4.60 18.93 5.03
N ARG A 257 -4.11 17.70 5.19
CA ARG A 257 -4.95 16.54 5.52
C ARG A 257 -4.82 16.07 6.95
N GLN A 258 -3.64 16.19 7.55
CA GLN A 258 -3.31 15.59 8.85
C GLN A 258 -2.85 16.60 9.90
N GLY A 259 -2.53 17.83 9.48
CA GLY A 259 -2.15 18.93 10.35
C GLY A 259 -0.65 19.06 10.61
N ILE A 260 -0.35 20.05 11.40
CA ILE A 260 1.02 20.58 11.60
C ILE A 260 1.95 19.56 12.30
N ARG A 261 1.42 18.77 13.22
CA ARG A 261 2.20 17.74 13.94
C ARG A 261 2.70 16.64 13.00
N SER A 262 1.90 16.28 11.99
CA SER A 262 2.30 15.31 10.96
C SER A 262 3.34 15.88 10.02
N LEU A 263 3.21 17.16 9.66
CA LEU A 263 4.26 17.87 8.92
C LEU A 263 5.57 17.92 9.73
N MET A 264 5.53 18.27 11.02
CA MET A 264 6.72 18.32 11.88
C MET A 264 7.45 16.97 11.93
N ARG A 265 6.73 15.85 12.08
CA ARG A 265 7.34 14.51 12.06
C ARG A 265 8.05 14.24 10.73
N PHE A 266 7.46 14.69 9.64
CA PHE A 266 8.07 14.56 8.32
C PHE A 266 9.33 15.42 8.19
N LEU A 267 9.32 16.68 8.68
CA LEU A 267 10.48 17.56 8.65
C LEU A 267 11.63 17.00 9.50
N ASN A 268 11.35 16.45 10.68
CA ASN A 268 12.35 15.79 11.51
C ASN A 268 13.00 14.61 10.76
N ARG A 269 12.19 13.79 10.08
CA ARG A 269 12.72 12.71 9.23
C ARG A 269 13.60 13.24 8.07
N LEU A 270 13.27 14.38 7.47
CA LEU A 270 14.14 15.01 6.47
C LEU A 270 15.52 15.35 7.06
N GLU A 271 15.55 15.90 8.27
CA GLU A 271 16.79 16.22 8.98
C GLU A 271 17.62 14.97 9.31
N ASP A 272 16.96 13.91 9.81
CA ASP A 272 17.63 12.66 10.19
C ASP A 272 18.24 11.93 8.97
N GLU A 273 17.55 11.95 7.83
CA GLU A 273 17.96 11.22 6.63
C GLU A 273 18.67 12.08 5.55
N LYS A 274 19.02 13.34 5.87
CA LYS A 274 19.59 14.29 4.88
C LYS A 274 20.92 13.87 4.26
N ASP A 275 21.73 13.14 4.99
CA ASP A 275 23.03 12.71 4.50
C ASP A 275 22.91 11.48 3.59
N ASP A 276 21.88 10.65 3.79
CA ASP A 276 21.59 9.50 2.95
C ASP A 276 20.81 9.89 1.67
N LYS A 277 19.96 10.92 1.76
CA LYS A 277 19.05 11.33 0.68
C LYS A 277 19.35 12.74 0.17
N LYS A 278 20.01 12.84 -0.97
CA LYS A 278 20.33 14.13 -1.62
C LYS A 278 19.12 15.05 -1.85
N ALA A 279 17.94 14.47 -2.09
CA ALA A 279 16.70 15.22 -2.22
C ALA A 279 16.31 15.94 -0.93
N TYR A 280 16.49 15.30 0.23
CA TYR A 280 16.20 15.88 1.54
C TYR A 280 17.20 17.00 1.87
N LYS A 281 18.47 16.74 1.63
CA LYS A 281 19.51 17.78 1.75
C LYS A 281 19.23 19.02 0.88
N ASN A 282 18.70 18.81 -0.34
CA ASN A 282 18.29 19.89 -1.22
C ASN A 282 17.12 20.72 -0.66
N ILE A 283 16.19 20.10 0.07
CA ILE A 283 15.07 20.79 0.73
C ILE A 283 15.59 21.63 1.90
N ILE A 284 16.39 21.03 2.77
CA ILE A 284 16.90 21.67 4.00
C ILE A 284 17.79 22.86 3.68
N ASN A 285 18.58 22.77 2.60
CA ASN A 285 19.45 23.84 2.13
C ASN A 285 18.71 24.94 1.33
N ASP A 286 17.39 24.86 1.21
CA ASP A 286 16.59 25.90 0.56
C ASP A 286 16.53 27.17 1.45
N ALA A 287 16.68 28.34 0.83
CA ALA A 287 16.68 29.62 1.56
C ALA A 287 15.36 29.88 2.33
N LEU A 288 14.24 29.29 1.88
CA LEU A 288 12.94 29.42 2.51
C LEU A 288 12.69 28.40 3.63
N TYR A 289 13.51 27.35 3.72
CA TYR A 289 13.33 26.28 4.69
C TYR A 289 13.39 26.76 6.16
N PRO A 290 14.35 27.59 6.58
CA PRO A 290 14.41 28.05 7.98
C PRO A 290 13.17 28.85 8.39
N GLN A 291 12.64 29.69 7.48
CA GLN A 291 11.43 30.46 7.74
C GLN A 291 10.20 29.56 7.85
N MET A 292 10.07 28.61 6.93
CA MET A 292 8.99 27.62 6.92
C MET A 292 9.03 26.77 8.19
N TYR A 293 10.20 26.25 8.55
CA TYR A 293 10.40 25.43 9.75
C TYR A 293 10.03 26.19 11.03
N LYS A 294 10.46 27.46 11.13
CA LYS A 294 10.09 28.33 12.24
C LYS A 294 8.58 28.48 12.36
N LEU A 295 7.87 28.74 11.27
CA LEU A 295 6.40 28.84 11.30
C LEU A 295 5.74 27.54 11.77
N VAL A 296 6.29 26.39 11.40
CA VAL A 296 5.80 25.09 11.86
C VAL A 296 6.00 24.93 13.37
N VAL A 297 7.17 25.28 13.90
CA VAL A 297 7.47 25.22 15.34
C VAL A 297 6.58 26.18 16.13
N ASP A 298 6.46 27.43 15.68
CA ASP A 298 5.69 28.46 16.36
C ASP A 298 4.18 28.14 16.44
N ASN A 299 3.68 27.29 15.54
CA ASN A 299 2.27 26.92 15.45
C ASN A 299 1.98 25.44 15.73
N ILE A 300 2.90 24.71 16.36
CA ILE A 300 2.82 23.25 16.58
C ILE A 300 1.56 22.82 17.35
N GLU A 301 1.02 23.68 18.19
CA GLU A 301 -0.19 23.42 19.00
C GLU A 301 -1.49 23.72 18.27
N VAL A 302 -1.45 24.27 17.05
CA VAL A 302 -2.65 24.53 16.24
C VAL A 302 -3.20 23.22 15.71
N GLU A 303 -4.30 22.76 16.28
CA GLU A 303 -4.98 21.53 15.82
C GLU A 303 -5.57 21.68 14.42
N HIS A 304 -5.63 20.59 13.69
CA HIS A 304 -6.31 20.57 12.39
C HIS A 304 -7.82 20.72 12.58
N PRO A 305 -8.51 21.59 11.84
CA PRO A 305 -9.95 21.91 12.05
C PRO A 305 -10.88 20.69 11.92
N LYS A 306 -10.46 19.66 11.17
CA LYS A 306 -11.18 18.38 11.11
C LYS A 306 -11.30 17.68 12.46
N VAL A 307 -10.32 17.86 13.36
CA VAL A 307 -10.36 17.25 14.70
C VAL A 307 -11.47 17.88 15.53
N GLU A 308 -11.61 19.20 15.46
CA GLU A 308 -12.65 19.93 16.16
C GLU A 308 -14.04 19.59 15.61
N GLN A 309 -14.19 19.57 14.28
CA GLN A 309 -15.43 19.15 13.64
C GLN A 309 -15.79 17.70 14.00
N LEU A 310 -14.84 16.78 14.02
CA LEU A 310 -15.08 15.40 14.43
C LEU A 310 -15.53 15.29 15.90
N LYS A 311 -14.91 16.06 16.81
CA LYS A 311 -15.37 16.12 18.22
C LYS A 311 -16.83 16.56 18.31
N LEU A 312 -17.23 17.56 17.54
CA LEU A 312 -18.62 18.04 17.52
C LEU A 312 -19.60 16.99 16.99
N GLU A 313 -19.21 16.18 16.01
CA GLU A 313 -20.08 15.12 15.48
C GLU A 313 -20.19 13.91 16.42
N ILE A 314 -19.14 13.59 17.20
CA ILE A 314 -19.16 12.47 18.17
C ILE A 314 -20.01 12.81 19.41
N ILE A 315 -20.11 14.11 19.78
CA ILE A 315 -20.85 14.55 20.97
C ILE A 315 -22.36 14.70 20.68
N LYS A 316 -22.76 14.78 19.42
CA LYS A 316 -24.17 14.75 19.02
C LYS A 316 -24.77 13.37 19.22
#